data_81de615e36335aab90e347189105a575
#
_entry.id   81de615e36335aab90e347189105a575
#
_cell.length_a   1.000
_cell.length_b   1.000
_cell.length_c   1.000
_cell.angle_alpha   90.00
_cell.angle_beta   90.00
_cell.angle_gamma   90.00
#
_symmetry.space_group_name_H-M   'P 1'
#
loop_
_entity.id
_entity.type
_entity.pdbx_description
1 polymer ?
#
loop_
_entity_poly.entity_id
_entity_poly.type
_entity_poly.pdbx_seq_one_letter_code
_entity_poly.pdbx_strand_id
1 'polypeptide(L)'
;MGKTIERSCPSFILGQQYSFMKVADFNFVLPQELIAQKPLKERCSSRLLILHRDGVVEHKRFSDLSEYLNSGDILLINNTKVFPARLTGDKRNGGSLDILLVQEKEEDVWEVLSKGKYTGTLTISEELRAELYEGKRAKFQYSGNFIDLIRRCGSMPLPPYVRRVPDESDKERYQTVYAEEEGSIAAPTAGLHFTEKLLNEITSKNVLVRELTLHIGIGTFKPIRTEQLEKHTMEPEYFEMEKGLIREIENAKVSGNKVVSVGTTTTRAIEGYMSGKYRTNPPNPPLLKGGKGGLRNSKFISGATNIFIYPGYSFKAVTSLVTNFHLPRSTPLMLASAICGWEKLKRSYEEAVDMEYRFFSYGDAMLIL
;
A
#
# COMPACT_ATOMS: atom_id res chain seq x y z
N MET A 1 29.04 -40.73 53.61
CA MET A 1 28.81 -39.27 53.81
C MET A 1 29.24 -38.54 52.58
N GLY A 2 28.33 -38.38 51.65
CA GLY A 2 28.53 -37.65 50.40
C GLY A 2 27.85 -36.29 50.46
N LYS A 3 28.61 -35.21 50.32
CA LYS A 3 28.09 -33.85 50.23
C LYS A 3 27.78 -33.53 48.78
N THR A 4 26.51 -33.38 48.51
CA THR A 4 25.98 -32.86 47.25
C THR A 4 26.23 -31.34 47.17
N ILE A 5 26.96 -30.88 46.15
CA ILE A 5 27.17 -29.46 45.88
C ILE A 5 26.05 -29.01 44.98
N GLU A 6 25.09 -28.28 45.53
CA GLU A 6 24.12 -27.53 44.74
C GLU A 6 24.81 -26.35 44.02
N ARG A 7 24.85 -26.39 42.71
CA ARG A 7 25.21 -25.24 41.88
C ARG A 7 23.99 -24.34 41.72
N SER A 8 23.96 -23.27 42.48
CA SER A 8 23.02 -22.17 42.28
C SER A 8 23.28 -21.51 40.95
N CYS A 9 22.30 -21.60 40.06
CA CYS A 9 22.25 -20.79 38.83
C CYS A 9 22.00 -19.32 39.20
N PRO A 10 22.77 -18.34 38.72
CA PRO A 10 22.44 -16.94 38.99
C PRO A 10 21.25 -16.55 38.12
N SER A 11 20.14 -16.22 38.79
CA SER A 11 18.98 -15.56 38.20
C SER A 11 19.36 -14.15 37.76
N PHE A 12 19.62 -14.00 36.48
CA PHE A 12 19.68 -12.68 35.85
C PHE A 12 18.28 -12.10 35.78
N ILE A 13 17.94 -11.28 36.74
CA ILE A 13 16.80 -10.36 36.67
C ILE A 13 17.26 -9.17 35.83
N LEU A 14 17.05 -9.24 34.54
CA LEU A 14 17.07 -8.06 33.66
C LEU A 14 15.64 -7.51 33.62
N GLY A 15 15.37 -6.55 34.45
CA GLY A 15 14.23 -5.64 34.35
C GLY A 15 14.40 -4.74 33.15
N GLN A 16 14.22 -5.25 31.95
CA GLN A 16 13.93 -4.41 30.79
C GLN A 16 12.49 -3.91 30.97
N GLN A 17 12.34 -2.67 31.40
CA GLN A 17 11.11 -1.91 31.15
C GLN A 17 10.88 -1.93 29.64
N TYR A 18 9.94 -2.75 29.19
CA TYR A 18 9.42 -2.67 27.82
C TYR A 18 8.71 -1.31 27.70
N SER A 19 9.45 -0.30 27.29
CA SER A 19 8.86 0.97 26.89
C SER A 19 8.03 0.68 25.64
N PHE A 20 6.71 0.73 25.76
CA PHE A 20 5.81 0.64 24.61
C PHE A 20 6.16 1.75 23.62
N MET A 21 6.28 1.41 22.35
CA MET A 21 6.54 2.40 21.30
C MET A 21 5.30 3.28 21.10
N LYS A 22 5.49 4.58 21.23
CA LYS A 22 4.40 5.56 21.03
C LYS A 22 4.38 6.01 19.58
N VAL A 23 3.18 6.13 19.03
CA VAL A 23 2.98 6.70 17.69
C VAL A 23 3.60 8.10 17.58
N ALA A 24 3.58 8.87 18.67
CA ALA A 24 4.16 10.21 18.75
C ALA A 24 5.68 10.25 18.51
N ASP A 25 6.40 9.16 18.80
CA ASP A 25 7.85 9.07 18.63
C ASP A 25 8.24 9.10 17.14
N PHE A 26 7.33 8.68 16.25
CA PHE A 26 7.52 8.64 14.80
C PHE A 26 7.01 9.92 14.14
N ASN A 27 7.56 11.04 14.57
CA ASN A 27 7.19 12.36 14.09
C ASN A 27 8.39 13.11 13.53
N PHE A 28 8.14 13.90 12.50
CA PHE A 28 9.08 14.86 11.93
C PHE A 28 8.30 16.04 11.37
N VAL A 29 8.98 17.17 11.13
CA VAL A 29 8.36 18.35 10.55
C VAL A 29 8.29 18.20 9.04
N LEU A 30 7.08 18.27 8.48
CA LEU A 30 6.86 18.22 7.04
C LEU A 30 6.14 19.49 6.58
N PRO A 31 6.81 20.37 5.81
CA PRO A 31 6.18 21.50 5.15
C PRO A 31 5.08 21.06 4.17
N GLN A 32 3.93 21.73 4.21
CA GLN A 32 2.78 21.31 3.37
C GLN A 32 3.04 21.49 1.87
N GLU A 33 3.85 22.45 1.50
CA GLU A 33 4.29 22.74 0.12
C GLU A 33 5.06 21.57 -0.52
N LEU A 34 5.71 20.75 0.28
CA LEU A 34 6.40 19.55 -0.22
C LEU A 34 5.46 18.40 -0.57
N ILE A 35 4.19 18.48 -0.19
CA ILE A 35 3.19 17.46 -0.54
C ILE A 35 2.79 17.61 -2.00
N ALA A 36 3.23 16.68 -2.84
CA ALA A 36 3.00 16.73 -4.27
C ALA A 36 1.51 16.64 -4.64
N GLN A 37 0.99 17.62 -5.34
CA GLN A 37 -0.39 17.67 -5.80
C GLN A 37 -0.59 17.09 -7.20
N LYS A 38 0.48 17.01 -8.01
CA LYS A 38 0.49 16.44 -9.36
C LYS A 38 1.74 15.60 -9.58
N PRO A 39 1.65 14.55 -10.42
CA PRO A 39 2.82 13.79 -10.81
C PRO A 39 3.75 14.64 -11.69
N LEU A 40 5.03 14.27 -11.76
CA LEU A 40 5.95 14.81 -12.75
C LEU A 40 5.49 14.39 -14.17
N LYS A 41 5.89 15.13 -15.19
CA LYS A 41 5.55 14.80 -16.59
C LYS A 41 6.00 13.38 -16.95
N GLU A 42 7.23 13.03 -16.60
CA GLU A 42 7.80 11.70 -16.82
C GLU A 42 7.90 10.93 -15.52
N ARG A 43 7.48 9.65 -15.52
CA ARG A 43 7.41 8.80 -14.32
C ARG A 43 8.76 8.61 -13.65
N CYS A 44 9.79 8.20 -14.40
CA CYS A 44 11.11 7.88 -13.86
C CYS A 44 12.01 9.11 -13.62
N SER A 45 11.53 10.33 -13.87
CA SER A 45 12.30 11.56 -13.59
C SER A 45 12.23 12.03 -12.15
N SER A 46 11.43 11.38 -11.29
CA SER A 46 11.41 11.65 -9.85
C SER A 46 12.79 11.37 -9.22
N ARG A 47 13.08 12.09 -8.15
CA ARG A 47 14.31 11.82 -7.36
C ARG A 47 14.16 10.49 -6.63
N LEU A 48 15.28 9.84 -6.39
CA LEU A 48 15.40 8.60 -5.62
C LEU A 48 16.44 8.81 -4.53
N LEU A 49 16.01 8.78 -3.27
CA LEU A 49 16.91 8.75 -2.14
C LEU A 49 17.23 7.29 -1.82
N ILE A 50 18.52 6.93 -1.82
CA ILE A 50 19.00 5.61 -1.44
C ILE A 50 19.44 5.67 0.02
N LEU A 51 18.85 4.84 0.87
CA LEU A 51 19.29 4.68 2.26
C LEU A 51 19.94 3.32 2.43
N HIS A 52 21.24 3.34 2.65
CA HIS A 52 22.05 2.14 2.90
C HIS A 52 21.90 1.64 4.34
N ARG A 53 22.21 0.35 4.56
CA ARG A 53 22.12 -0.29 5.90
C ARG A 53 22.97 0.38 6.97
N ASP A 54 24.11 0.95 6.61
CA ASP A 54 25.00 1.71 7.49
C ASP A 54 24.48 3.12 7.80
N GLY A 55 23.48 3.59 7.06
CA GLY A 55 22.85 4.91 7.20
C GLY A 55 23.41 5.95 6.23
N VAL A 56 24.28 5.57 5.32
CA VAL A 56 24.72 6.44 4.21
C VAL A 56 23.55 6.72 3.28
N VAL A 57 23.45 7.97 2.82
CA VAL A 57 22.41 8.44 1.91
C VAL A 57 23.05 8.82 0.57
N GLU A 58 22.41 8.43 -0.53
CA GLU A 58 22.74 8.87 -1.88
C GLU A 58 21.51 9.51 -2.53
N HIS A 59 21.72 10.47 -3.40
CA HIS A 59 20.68 11.15 -4.17
C HIS A 59 20.81 10.84 -5.65
N LYS A 60 19.79 10.22 -6.19
CA LYS A 60 19.73 9.70 -7.57
C LYS A 60 18.39 10.10 -8.23
N ARG A 61 18.20 9.65 -9.46
CA ARG A 61 16.89 9.64 -10.12
C ARG A 61 16.31 8.24 -10.09
N PHE A 62 14.98 8.14 -10.20
CA PHE A 62 14.33 6.83 -10.20
C PHE A 62 14.75 5.97 -11.41
N SER A 63 15.14 6.60 -12.52
CA SER A 63 15.76 5.92 -13.67
C SER A 63 17.00 5.08 -13.30
N ASP A 64 17.72 5.47 -12.25
CA ASP A 64 18.99 4.84 -11.84
C ASP A 64 18.75 3.61 -10.92
N LEU A 65 17.48 3.27 -10.64
CA LEU A 65 17.12 2.13 -9.77
C LEU A 65 17.77 0.82 -10.23
N SER A 66 17.89 0.63 -11.55
CA SER A 66 18.50 -0.58 -12.12
C SER A 66 19.97 -0.78 -11.72
N GLU A 67 20.68 0.27 -11.29
CA GLU A 67 22.07 0.20 -10.82
C GLU A 67 22.21 -0.52 -9.46
N TYR A 68 21.13 -0.54 -8.66
CA TYR A 68 21.07 -1.12 -7.32
C TYR A 68 20.54 -2.56 -7.31
N LEU A 69 20.18 -3.09 -8.49
CA LEU A 69 19.67 -4.45 -8.68
C LEU A 69 20.69 -5.32 -9.40
N ASN A 70 20.88 -6.54 -8.92
CA ASN A 70 21.82 -7.51 -9.44
C ASN A 70 21.11 -8.72 -10.06
N SER A 71 21.81 -9.44 -10.93
CA SER A 71 21.32 -10.71 -11.48
C SER A 71 20.91 -11.67 -10.36
N GLY A 72 19.71 -12.23 -10.46
CA GLY A 72 19.14 -13.14 -9.47
C GLY A 72 18.35 -12.45 -8.36
N ASP A 73 18.40 -11.10 -8.22
CA ASP A 73 17.50 -10.36 -7.33
C ASP A 73 16.04 -10.51 -7.79
N ILE A 74 15.11 -10.42 -6.84
CA ILE A 74 13.69 -10.42 -7.13
C ILE A 74 13.14 -9.01 -6.90
N LEU A 75 12.44 -8.44 -7.89
CA LEU A 75 11.67 -7.21 -7.78
C LEU A 75 10.18 -7.57 -7.69
N LEU A 76 9.57 -7.41 -6.51
CA LEU A 76 8.15 -7.69 -6.28
C LEU A 76 7.32 -6.45 -6.52
N ILE A 77 6.34 -6.55 -7.42
CA ILE A 77 5.41 -5.47 -7.76
C ILE A 77 3.96 -5.86 -7.47
N ASN A 78 3.10 -4.87 -7.24
CA ASN A 78 1.67 -5.06 -7.03
C ASN A 78 0.90 -4.63 -8.28
N ASN A 79 0.33 -5.58 -9.03
CA ASN A 79 -0.36 -5.35 -10.28
C ASN A 79 -1.82 -4.92 -10.12
N THR A 80 -2.24 -4.58 -8.91
CA THR A 80 -3.61 -4.10 -8.68
C THR A 80 -3.92 -2.85 -9.48
N LYS A 81 -5.14 -2.79 -10.01
CA LYS A 81 -5.65 -1.67 -10.80
C LYS A 81 -6.73 -0.91 -10.03
N VAL A 82 -6.60 0.41 -10.01
CA VAL A 82 -7.60 1.29 -9.39
C VAL A 82 -8.80 1.43 -10.29
N PHE A 83 -9.99 1.26 -9.75
CA PHE A 83 -11.21 1.59 -10.46
C PHE A 83 -11.73 3.00 -10.08
N PRO A 84 -12.49 3.67 -10.94
CA PRO A 84 -12.98 5.02 -10.69
C PRO A 84 -14.10 5.04 -9.63
N ALA A 85 -13.73 4.73 -8.41
CA ALA A 85 -14.63 4.49 -7.27
C ALA A 85 -15.32 5.74 -6.74
N ARG A 86 -14.94 6.95 -7.17
CA ARG A 86 -15.55 8.21 -6.71
C ARG A 86 -16.69 8.60 -7.64
N LEU A 87 -17.89 8.67 -7.11
CA LEU A 87 -19.10 9.09 -7.82
C LEU A 87 -19.60 10.40 -7.24
N THR A 88 -20.00 11.32 -8.10
CA THR A 88 -20.70 12.56 -7.73
C THR A 88 -22.15 12.44 -8.19
N GLY A 89 -23.08 12.70 -7.28
CA GLY A 89 -24.51 12.66 -7.59
C GLY A 89 -25.24 13.85 -7.02
N ASP A 90 -26.33 14.22 -7.69
CA ASP A 90 -27.21 15.31 -7.29
C ASP A 90 -28.25 14.80 -6.26
N LYS A 91 -28.40 15.56 -5.18
CA LYS A 91 -29.40 15.29 -4.13
C LYS A 91 -30.78 15.76 -4.61
N ARG A 92 -31.83 15.06 -4.17
CA ARG A 92 -33.22 15.43 -4.48
C ARG A 92 -33.59 16.85 -4.02
N ASN A 93 -32.98 17.33 -2.94
CA ASN A 93 -33.25 18.65 -2.35
C ASN A 93 -32.26 19.73 -2.79
N GLY A 94 -31.51 19.48 -3.84
CA GLY A 94 -30.49 20.38 -4.40
C GLY A 94 -29.09 20.17 -3.83
N GLY A 95 -28.10 20.56 -4.63
CA GLY A 95 -26.68 20.37 -4.36
C GLY A 95 -26.20 18.95 -4.66
N SER A 96 -24.89 18.78 -4.77
CA SER A 96 -24.24 17.53 -5.09
C SER A 96 -23.59 16.88 -3.85
N LEU A 97 -23.29 15.60 -3.95
CA LEU A 97 -22.53 14.83 -2.95
C LEU A 97 -21.59 13.86 -3.65
N ASP A 98 -20.35 13.87 -3.17
CA ASP A 98 -19.37 12.85 -3.54
C ASP A 98 -19.48 11.65 -2.61
N ILE A 99 -19.54 10.47 -3.20
CA ILE A 99 -19.41 9.19 -2.51
C ILE A 99 -18.22 8.41 -3.06
N LEU A 100 -17.53 7.72 -2.17
CA LEU A 100 -16.46 6.79 -2.53
C LEU A 100 -16.95 5.36 -2.26
N LEU A 101 -16.98 4.53 -3.29
CA LEU A 101 -17.27 3.11 -3.17
C LEU A 101 -16.13 2.41 -2.41
N VAL A 102 -16.45 1.64 -1.38
CA VAL A 102 -15.47 0.94 -0.55
C VAL A 102 -15.51 -0.55 -0.77
N GLN A 103 -16.66 -1.16 -0.55
CA GLN A 103 -16.85 -2.60 -0.65
C GLN A 103 -18.33 -2.92 -0.88
N GLU A 104 -18.60 -3.87 -1.77
CA GLU A 104 -19.92 -4.46 -1.89
C GLU A 104 -20.19 -5.39 -0.69
N LYS A 105 -21.29 -5.18 0.01
CA LYS A 105 -21.70 -5.99 1.18
C LYS A 105 -22.75 -7.03 0.81
N GLU A 106 -23.69 -6.63 0.00
CA GLU A 106 -24.80 -7.43 -0.52
C GLU A 106 -25.01 -7.04 -1.98
N GLU A 107 -25.91 -7.71 -2.67
CA GLU A 107 -26.25 -7.40 -4.06
C GLU A 107 -26.67 -5.94 -4.20
N ASP A 108 -25.94 -5.19 -5.02
CA ASP A 108 -26.14 -3.77 -5.30
C ASP A 108 -26.08 -2.84 -4.05
N VAL A 109 -25.64 -3.37 -2.90
CA VAL A 109 -25.47 -2.62 -1.65
C VAL A 109 -24.00 -2.47 -1.33
N TRP A 110 -23.54 -1.23 -1.35
CA TRP A 110 -22.15 -0.86 -1.13
C TRP A 110 -21.95 -0.12 0.18
N GLU A 111 -20.85 -0.44 0.87
CA GLU A 111 -20.29 0.47 1.85
C GLU A 111 -19.68 1.65 1.10
N VAL A 112 -20.03 2.87 1.55
CA VAL A 112 -19.54 4.10 0.92
C VAL A 112 -19.01 5.07 1.97
N LEU A 113 -18.08 5.93 1.56
CA LEU A 113 -17.67 7.10 2.31
C LEU A 113 -18.19 8.35 1.63
N SER A 114 -18.73 9.28 2.42
CA SER A 114 -19.19 10.59 1.95
C SER A 114 -18.72 11.70 2.89
N LYS A 115 -18.64 12.93 2.37
CA LYS A 115 -18.46 14.12 3.21
C LYS A 115 -19.80 14.49 3.82
N GLY A 116 -19.95 14.26 5.13
CA GLY A 116 -21.18 14.54 5.87
C GLY A 116 -22.17 13.36 5.89
N LYS A 117 -23.22 13.52 6.68
CA LYS A 117 -24.30 12.53 6.78
C LYS A 117 -25.41 12.94 5.82
N TYR A 118 -25.72 12.07 4.87
CA TYR A 118 -26.87 12.22 3.97
C TYR A 118 -27.64 10.91 3.91
N THR A 119 -28.96 11.00 3.94
CA THR A 119 -29.88 9.88 3.72
C THR A 119 -30.86 10.33 2.63
N GLY A 120 -31.02 9.51 1.60
CA GLY A 120 -31.89 9.78 0.47
C GLY A 120 -31.24 9.45 -0.86
N THR A 121 -31.92 9.80 -1.94
CA THR A 121 -31.50 9.44 -3.31
C THR A 121 -30.48 10.44 -3.86
N LEU A 122 -29.41 9.89 -4.46
CA LEU A 122 -28.47 10.60 -5.32
C LEU A 122 -28.72 10.17 -6.77
N THR A 123 -28.88 11.12 -7.66
CA THR A 123 -28.91 10.88 -9.11
C THR A 123 -27.51 11.12 -9.68
N ILE A 124 -26.85 10.06 -10.15
CA ILE A 124 -25.49 10.11 -10.69
C ILE A 124 -25.54 10.30 -12.21
N SER A 125 -26.46 9.58 -12.86
CA SER A 125 -26.80 9.75 -14.28
C SER A 125 -28.26 9.33 -14.52
N GLU A 126 -28.72 9.40 -15.76
CA GLU A 126 -30.05 8.89 -16.14
C GLU A 126 -30.19 7.38 -15.85
N GLU A 127 -29.08 6.63 -16.00
CA GLU A 127 -29.04 5.18 -15.87
C GLU A 127 -28.55 4.70 -14.48
N LEU A 128 -28.06 5.61 -13.60
CA LEU A 128 -27.45 5.23 -12.32
C LEU A 128 -27.92 6.14 -11.19
N ARG A 129 -28.53 5.54 -10.18
CA ARG A 129 -28.98 6.20 -8.95
C ARG A 129 -28.47 5.42 -7.74
N ALA A 130 -28.27 6.11 -6.62
CA ALA A 130 -27.92 5.50 -5.36
C ALA A 130 -28.85 5.99 -4.25
N GLU A 131 -29.40 5.09 -3.47
CA GLU A 131 -30.12 5.40 -2.25
C GLU A 131 -29.21 5.23 -1.05
N LEU A 132 -28.85 6.35 -0.41
CA LEU A 132 -27.97 6.37 0.75
C LEU A 132 -28.78 6.22 2.04
N TYR A 133 -28.32 5.33 2.92
CA TYR A 133 -28.92 5.11 4.24
C TYR A 133 -27.82 4.86 5.29
N GLU A 134 -28.13 5.15 6.55
CA GLU A 134 -27.20 5.05 7.68
C GLU A 134 -25.89 5.86 7.50
N GLY A 135 -25.82 6.74 6.48
CA GLY A 135 -24.66 7.58 6.18
C GLY A 135 -23.40 6.84 5.75
N LYS A 136 -23.48 5.50 5.52
CA LYS A 136 -22.35 4.64 5.16
C LYS A 136 -22.68 3.58 4.12
N ARG A 137 -23.93 3.41 3.74
CA ARG A 137 -24.38 2.42 2.75
C ARG A 137 -25.10 3.09 1.61
N ALA A 138 -24.96 2.56 0.43
CA ALA A 138 -25.66 2.97 -0.76
C ALA A 138 -26.21 1.74 -1.49
N LYS A 139 -27.51 1.71 -1.74
CA LYS A 139 -28.14 0.74 -2.63
C LYS A 139 -28.24 1.34 -4.02
N PHE A 140 -27.67 0.68 -5.01
CA PHE A 140 -27.65 1.14 -6.38
C PHE A 140 -28.88 0.63 -7.16
N GLN A 141 -29.41 1.50 -7.99
CA GLN A 141 -30.43 1.20 -9.01
C GLN A 141 -29.87 1.65 -10.34
N TYR A 142 -29.81 0.75 -11.31
CA TYR A 142 -29.16 1.01 -12.60
C TYR A 142 -29.81 0.20 -13.74
N SER A 143 -29.58 0.66 -14.98
CA SER A 143 -29.89 -0.09 -16.19
C SER A 143 -28.61 -0.44 -16.93
N GLY A 144 -28.43 -1.70 -17.33
CA GLY A 144 -27.22 -2.19 -18.00
C GLY A 144 -26.18 -2.79 -17.06
N ASN A 145 -24.92 -2.65 -17.39
CA ASN A 145 -23.81 -3.20 -16.58
C ASN A 145 -23.31 -2.19 -15.56
N PHE A 146 -23.32 -2.54 -14.28
CA PHE A 146 -22.91 -1.67 -13.18
C PHE A 146 -21.46 -1.20 -13.32
N ILE A 147 -20.55 -2.11 -13.65
CA ILE A 147 -19.12 -1.78 -13.75
C ILE A 147 -18.85 -0.79 -14.89
N ASP A 148 -19.52 -0.95 -16.02
CA ASP A 148 -19.38 -0.03 -17.14
C ASP A 148 -19.94 1.36 -16.82
N LEU A 149 -21.03 1.42 -16.04
CA LEU A 149 -21.58 2.67 -15.54
C LEU A 149 -20.59 3.37 -14.59
N ILE A 150 -19.98 2.62 -13.65
CA ILE A 150 -18.96 3.16 -12.77
C ILE A 150 -17.75 3.68 -13.55
N ARG A 151 -17.28 2.94 -14.57
CA ARG A 151 -16.16 3.40 -15.44
C ARG A 151 -16.48 4.69 -16.19
N ARG A 152 -17.74 4.87 -16.61
CA ARG A 152 -18.20 6.05 -17.34
C ARG A 152 -18.47 7.25 -16.45
N CYS A 153 -19.14 7.05 -15.32
CA CYS A 153 -19.60 8.13 -14.42
C CYS A 153 -18.60 8.45 -13.30
N GLY A 154 -17.70 7.51 -12.99
CA GLY A 154 -16.78 7.63 -11.87
C GLY A 154 -15.52 8.41 -12.20
N SER A 155 -14.89 8.94 -11.18
CA SER A 155 -13.59 9.59 -11.21
C SER A 155 -12.58 8.86 -10.33
N MET A 156 -11.28 9.09 -10.59
CA MET A 156 -10.21 8.45 -9.82
C MET A 156 -10.28 8.89 -8.35
N PRO A 157 -10.21 7.93 -7.41
CA PRO A 157 -10.30 8.20 -5.98
C PRO A 157 -8.96 8.69 -5.44
N LEU A 158 -8.55 9.91 -5.82
CA LEU A 158 -7.31 10.49 -5.33
C LEU A 158 -7.30 10.58 -3.79
N PRO A 159 -6.15 10.37 -3.16
CA PRO A 159 -6.01 10.44 -1.71
C PRO A 159 -6.39 11.81 -1.14
N PRO A 160 -6.81 11.90 0.14
CA PRO A 160 -7.32 13.15 0.73
C PRO A 160 -6.30 14.29 0.85
N TYR A 161 -5.00 13.98 0.76
CA TYR A 161 -3.94 15.01 0.75
C TYR A 161 -3.71 15.62 -0.64
N VAL A 162 -4.25 15.03 -1.71
CA VAL A 162 -4.38 15.66 -3.03
C VAL A 162 -5.64 16.51 -3.03
N ARG A 163 -5.46 17.84 -2.88
CA ARG A 163 -6.55 18.78 -2.63
C ARG A 163 -7.18 19.40 -3.89
N ARG A 164 -6.99 18.77 -5.03
CA ARG A 164 -7.59 19.15 -6.29
C ARG A 164 -8.65 18.16 -6.75
N VAL A 165 -9.50 18.60 -7.67
CA VAL A 165 -10.43 17.72 -8.38
C VAL A 165 -9.61 16.80 -9.29
N PRO A 166 -9.93 15.49 -9.37
CA PRO A 166 -9.34 14.60 -10.36
C PRO A 166 -9.61 15.11 -11.78
N ASP A 167 -8.60 15.02 -12.64
CA ASP A 167 -8.72 15.32 -14.07
C ASP A 167 -8.52 14.04 -14.92
N GLU A 168 -8.77 14.14 -16.24
CA GLU A 168 -8.68 12.97 -17.13
C GLU A 168 -7.28 12.32 -17.12
N SER A 169 -6.22 13.09 -16.88
CA SER A 169 -4.87 12.54 -16.82
C SER A 169 -4.68 11.61 -15.63
N ASP A 170 -5.47 11.76 -14.55
CA ASP A 170 -5.37 10.88 -13.39
C ASP A 170 -5.83 9.45 -13.69
N LYS A 171 -6.67 9.23 -14.70
CA LYS A 171 -7.07 7.88 -15.12
C LYS A 171 -5.86 7.04 -15.51
N GLU A 172 -4.87 7.67 -16.15
CA GLU A 172 -3.61 7.03 -16.54
C GLU A 172 -2.53 7.21 -15.46
N ARG A 173 -2.40 8.44 -14.93
CA ARG A 173 -1.27 8.79 -14.06
C ARG A 173 -1.40 8.25 -12.64
N TYR A 174 -2.61 7.94 -12.17
CA TYR A 174 -2.86 7.27 -10.88
C TYR A 174 -2.98 5.74 -11.04
N GLN A 175 -2.31 5.19 -12.07
CA GLN A 175 -2.13 3.76 -12.33
C GLN A 175 -0.67 3.44 -12.56
N THR A 176 -0.22 2.25 -12.17
CA THR A 176 1.08 1.73 -12.58
C THR A 176 1.05 1.29 -14.03
N VAL A 177 2.20 1.23 -14.71
CA VAL A 177 2.28 0.74 -16.10
C VAL A 177 1.99 -0.75 -16.22
N TYR A 178 1.99 -1.46 -15.10
CA TYR A 178 1.69 -2.89 -14.98
C TYR A 178 0.38 -3.18 -14.23
N ALA A 179 -0.52 -2.20 -14.14
CA ALA A 179 -1.82 -2.39 -13.48
C ALA A 179 -2.73 -3.27 -14.32
N GLU A 180 -3.14 -4.42 -13.79
CA GLU A 180 -3.93 -5.44 -14.48
C GLU A 180 -5.21 -5.81 -13.70
N GLU A 181 -5.09 -6.21 -12.43
CA GLU A 181 -6.16 -6.76 -11.62
C GLU A 181 -7.00 -5.65 -10.96
N GLU A 182 -8.17 -5.37 -11.49
CA GLU A 182 -9.08 -4.31 -11.02
C GLU A 182 -9.71 -4.67 -9.66
N GLY A 183 -9.71 -3.73 -8.71
CA GLY A 183 -10.28 -3.97 -7.37
C GLY A 183 -9.80 -3.03 -6.28
N SER A 184 -8.85 -2.15 -6.57
CA SER A 184 -8.31 -1.19 -5.62
C SER A 184 -9.02 0.17 -5.68
N ILE A 185 -9.11 0.83 -4.52
CA ILE A 185 -9.51 2.23 -4.40
C ILE A 185 -8.31 3.17 -4.23
N ALA A 186 -7.11 2.64 -4.24
CA ALA A 186 -5.87 3.42 -4.24
C ALA A 186 -4.78 2.70 -5.06
N ALA A 187 -3.92 3.48 -5.70
CA ALA A 187 -2.78 2.95 -6.42
C ALA A 187 -1.64 2.50 -5.48
N PRO A 188 -0.86 1.46 -5.83
CA PRO A 188 0.40 1.15 -5.19
C PRO A 188 1.46 2.20 -5.61
N THR A 189 1.46 3.33 -4.90
CA THR A 189 2.05 4.59 -5.38
C THR A 189 3.55 4.56 -5.65
N ALA A 190 4.31 3.71 -4.96
CA ALA A 190 5.72 3.48 -5.29
C ALA A 190 5.92 2.91 -6.69
N GLY A 191 4.92 2.23 -7.22
CA GLY A 191 4.91 1.70 -8.59
C GLY A 191 4.66 2.76 -9.67
N LEU A 192 4.16 3.95 -9.31
CA LEU A 192 3.85 5.01 -10.27
C LEU A 192 5.10 5.59 -10.94
N HIS A 193 6.27 5.38 -10.36
CA HIS A 193 7.56 5.83 -10.88
C HIS A 193 8.09 4.98 -12.03
N PHE A 194 7.64 3.73 -12.14
CA PHE A 194 8.11 2.81 -13.18
C PHE A 194 7.59 3.19 -14.57
N THR A 195 8.42 2.87 -15.55
CA THR A 195 8.07 2.85 -16.97
C THR A 195 8.34 1.45 -17.50
N GLU A 196 7.69 1.07 -18.60
CA GLU A 196 7.97 -0.20 -19.28
C GLU A 196 9.44 -0.31 -19.68
N LYS A 197 10.06 0.80 -20.12
CA LYS A 197 11.49 0.85 -20.46
C LYS A 197 12.36 0.46 -19.28
N LEU A 198 12.12 1.02 -18.08
CA LEU A 198 12.89 0.69 -16.88
C LEU A 198 12.68 -0.76 -16.45
N LEU A 199 11.47 -1.29 -16.53
CA LEU A 199 11.19 -2.70 -16.22
C LEU A 199 11.91 -3.64 -17.19
N ASN A 200 11.92 -3.33 -18.47
CA ASN A 200 12.65 -4.08 -19.49
C ASN A 200 14.17 -4.04 -19.24
N GLU A 201 14.72 -2.87 -18.87
CA GLU A 201 16.13 -2.74 -18.49
C GLU A 201 16.48 -3.61 -17.27
N ILE A 202 15.65 -3.56 -16.21
CA ILE A 202 15.81 -4.38 -15.00
C ILE A 202 15.78 -5.88 -15.36
N THR A 203 14.81 -6.29 -16.17
CA THR A 203 14.68 -7.70 -16.61
C THR A 203 15.89 -8.15 -17.45
N SER A 204 16.45 -7.26 -18.30
CA SER A 204 17.62 -7.56 -19.13
C SER A 204 18.90 -7.82 -18.31
N LYS A 205 18.94 -7.37 -17.05
CA LYS A 205 19.99 -7.68 -16.08
C LYS A 205 19.77 -9.01 -15.34
N ASN A 206 18.83 -9.85 -15.77
CA ASN A 206 18.41 -11.09 -15.10
C ASN A 206 17.86 -10.87 -13.68
N VAL A 207 17.27 -9.72 -13.41
CA VAL A 207 16.44 -9.50 -12.23
C VAL A 207 15.08 -10.12 -12.47
N LEU A 208 14.58 -10.88 -11.51
CA LEU A 208 13.29 -11.56 -11.62
C LEU A 208 12.17 -10.59 -11.21
N VAL A 209 11.51 -9.97 -12.18
CA VAL A 209 10.29 -9.18 -11.89
C VAL A 209 9.14 -10.14 -11.64
N ARG A 210 8.50 -10.05 -10.48
CA ARG A 210 7.39 -10.91 -10.05
C ARG A 210 6.24 -10.08 -9.53
N GLU A 211 5.05 -10.52 -9.85
CA GLU A 211 3.81 -9.84 -9.54
C GLU A 211 3.07 -10.54 -8.41
N LEU A 212 2.41 -9.73 -7.61
CA LEU A 212 1.33 -10.15 -6.74
C LEU A 212 0.22 -9.11 -6.82
N THR A 213 -0.99 -9.50 -6.44
CA THR A 213 -2.11 -8.59 -6.29
C THR A 213 -2.36 -8.34 -4.81
N LEU A 214 -2.46 -7.09 -4.39
CA LEU A 214 -3.10 -6.70 -3.13
C LEU A 214 -4.03 -5.54 -3.43
N HIS A 215 -5.33 -5.74 -3.22
CA HIS A 215 -6.32 -4.67 -3.38
C HIS A 215 -6.30 -3.74 -2.18
N ILE A 216 -5.89 -2.50 -2.45
CA ILE A 216 -5.70 -1.48 -1.43
C ILE A 216 -7.06 -0.88 -1.05
N GLY A 217 -7.43 -1.04 0.21
CA GLY A 217 -8.63 -0.48 0.79
C GLY A 217 -8.41 0.89 1.45
N ILE A 218 -9.45 1.42 2.08
CA ILE A 218 -9.42 2.71 2.80
C ILE A 218 -8.51 2.69 4.03
N GLY A 219 -8.18 1.50 4.55
CA GLY A 219 -7.38 1.34 5.77
C GLY A 219 -6.01 2.02 5.67
N THR A 220 -5.42 2.03 4.48
CA THR A 220 -4.11 2.66 4.21
C THR A 220 -4.11 4.18 4.41
N PHE A 221 -5.28 4.84 4.28
CA PHE A 221 -5.42 6.28 4.50
C PHE A 221 -5.89 6.66 5.90
N LYS A 222 -6.24 5.67 6.72
CA LYS A 222 -6.68 5.94 8.09
C LYS A 222 -5.48 6.25 8.98
N PRO A 223 -5.52 7.36 9.76
CA PRO A 223 -4.47 7.64 10.72
C PRO A 223 -4.49 6.61 11.85
N ILE A 224 -3.33 6.35 12.43
CA ILE A 224 -3.23 5.57 13.65
C ILE A 224 -3.91 6.35 14.78
N ARG A 225 -4.90 5.74 15.44
CA ARG A 225 -5.69 6.38 16.50
C ARG A 225 -5.29 5.96 17.91
N THR A 226 -4.44 4.97 18.03
CA THR A 226 -3.93 4.47 19.32
C THR A 226 -2.66 5.22 19.69
N GLU A 227 -2.41 5.40 20.99
CA GLU A 227 -1.13 5.97 21.47
C GLU A 227 0.02 4.97 21.34
N GLN A 228 -0.27 3.69 21.57
CA GLN A 228 0.68 2.58 21.52
C GLN A 228 0.55 1.86 20.18
N LEU A 229 1.69 1.58 19.52
CA LEU A 229 1.71 0.88 18.23
C LEU A 229 1.09 -0.52 18.32
N GLU A 230 1.39 -1.23 19.39
CA GLU A 230 0.96 -2.62 19.62
C GLU A 230 -0.56 -2.77 19.67
N LYS A 231 -1.28 -1.70 19.98
CA LYS A 231 -2.75 -1.67 20.04
C LYS A 231 -3.42 -1.33 18.71
N HIS A 232 -2.63 -0.93 17.72
CA HIS A 232 -3.18 -0.61 16.40
C HIS A 232 -3.52 -1.89 15.62
N THR A 233 -4.69 -1.89 15.01
CA THR A 233 -5.14 -2.98 14.12
C THR A 233 -5.38 -2.42 12.73
N MET A 234 -4.79 -3.09 11.73
CA MET A 234 -5.04 -2.79 10.32
C MET A 234 -6.33 -3.47 9.85
N GLU A 235 -7.00 -2.84 8.90
CA GLU A 235 -8.07 -3.51 8.17
C GLU A 235 -7.48 -4.61 7.28
N PRO A 236 -8.19 -5.74 7.13
CA PRO A 236 -7.73 -6.80 6.23
C PRO A 236 -7.84 -6.35 4.78
N GLU A 237 -6.77 -6.61 4.01
CA GLU A 237 -6.71 -6.38 2.57
C GLU A 237 -6.51 -7.71 1.85
N TYR A 238 -7.28 -7.90 0.77
CA TYR A 238 -7.21 -9.09 -0.07
C TYR A 238 -5.90 -9.12 -0.84
N PHE A 239 -5.24 -10.28 -0.88
CA PHE A 239 -4.09 -10.52 -1.72
C PHE A 239 -4.21 -11.84 -2.50
N GLU A 240 -3.51 -11.90 -3.62
CA GLU A 240 -3.32 -13.09 -4.44
C GLU A 240 -1.92 -13.11 -5.02
N MET A 241 -1.31 -14.32 -5.11
CA MET A 241 0.01 -14.53 -5.70
C MET A 241 0.17 -15.96 -6.22
N GLU A 242 1.09 -16.18 -7.13
CA GLU A 242 1.43 -17.52 -7.57
C GLU A 242 2.16 -18.32 -6.49
N LYS A 243 1.84 -19.62 -6.35
CA LYS A 243 2.53 -20.52 -5.39
C LYS A 243 4.03 -20.61 -5.65
N GLY A 244 4.44 -20.56 -6.91
CA GLY A 244 5.85 -20.61 -7.32
C GLY A 244 6.70 -19.48 -6.74
N LEU A 245 6.10 -18.31 -6.55
CA LEU A 245 6.77 -17.13 -6.00
C LEU A 245 7.44 -17.39 -4.64
N ILE A 246 6.79 -18.18 -3.78
CA ILE A 246 7.34 -18.49 -2.45
C ILE A 246 8.67 -19.24 -2.56
N ARG A 247 8.74 -20.24 -3.42
CA ARG A 247 9.97 -21.00 -3.66
C ARG A 247 11.07 -20.14 -4.28
N GLU A 248 10.72 -19.25 -5.21
CA GLU A 248 11.68 -18.31 -5.81
C GLU A 248 12.27 -17.36 -4.75
N ILE A 249 11.45 -16.83 -3.84
CA ILE A 249 11.90 -16.00 -2.73
C ILE A 249 12.85 -16.77 -1.79
N GLU A 250 12.49 -18.00 -1.44
CA GLU A 250 13.35 -18.84 -0.59
C GLU A 250 14.70 -19.12 -1.25
N ASN A 251 14.70 -19.46 -2.54
CA ASN A 251 15.91 -19.68 -3.33
C ASN A 251 16.78 -18.43 -3.42
N ALA A 252 16.19 -17.27 -3.71
CA ALA A 252 16.90 -15.99 -3.78
C ALA A 252 17.58 -15.67 -2.44
N LYS A 253 16.89 -15.87 -1.32
CA LYS A 253 17.48 -15.66 0.02
C LYS A 253 18.63 -16.62 0.32
N VAL A 254 18.51 -17.90 -0.03
CA VAL A 254 19.58 -18.90 0.15
C VAL A 254 20.80 -18.52 -0.69
N SER A 255 20.60 -17.97 -1.88
CA SER A 255 21.66 -17.50 -2.78
C SER A 255 22.25 -16.14 -2.40
N GLY A 256 21.75 -15.48 -1.34
CA GLY A 256 22.19 -14.15 -0.92
C GLY A 256 21.66 -13.00 -1.79
N ASN A 257 20.70 -13.27 -2.68
CA ASN A 257 20.07 -12.27 -3.55
C ASN A 257 19.04 -11.44 -2.77
N LYS A 258 18.79 -10.23 -3.23
CA LYS A 258 17.79 -9.33 -2.64
C LYS A 258 16.39 -9.69 -3.09
N VAL A 259 15.45 -9.52 -2.17
CA VAL A 259 14.01 -9.48 -2.44
C VAL A 259 13.57 -8.04 -2.21
N VAL A 260 13.45 -7.29 -3.30
CA VAL A 260 13.12 -5.87 -3.30
C VAL A 260 11.63 -5.70 -3.52
N SER A 261 10.93 -5.24 -2.49
CA SER A 261 9.48 -4.98 -2.57
C SER A 261 9.21 -3.56 -3.05
N VAL A 262 8.31 -3.39 -4.01
CA VAL A 262 7.84 -2.08 -4.48
C VAL A 262 6.55 -1.71 -3.78
N GLY A 263 6.67 -0.82 -2.79
CA GLY A 263 5.58 -0.33 -1.96
C GLY A 263 5.32 -1.14 -0.69
N THR A 264 4.79 -0.44 0.29
CA THR A 264 4.45 -1.02 1.60
C THR A 264 3.30 -2.04 1.52
N THR A 265 2.42 -1.91 0.53
CA THR A 265 1.32 -2.85 0.28
C THR A 265 1.83 -4.19 -0.24
N THR A 266 2.77 -4.19 -1.20
CA THR A 266 3.46 -5.39 -1.68
C THR A 266 4.17 -6.10 -0.54
N THR A 267 4.89 -5.33 0.31
CA THR A 267 5.55 -5.86 1.51
C THR A 267 4.56 -6.53 2.45
N ARG A 268 3.42 -5.89 2.71
CA ARG A 268 2.40 -6.44 3.61
C ARG A 268 1.77 -7.73 3.07
N ALA A 269 1.56 -7.84 1.77
CA ALA A 269 1.03 -9.06 1.16
C ALA A 269 1.97 -10.24 1.39
N ILE A 270 3.23 -10.11 0.97
CA ILE A 270 4.18 -11.21 1.07
C ILE A 270 4.57 -11.54 2.52
N GLU A 271 4.81 -10.52 3.35
CA GLU A 271 5.14 -10.72 4.76
C GLU A 271 3.95 -11.27 5.57
N GLY A 272 2.73 -10.86 5.25
CA GLY A 272 1.52 -11.40 5.83
C GLY A 272 1.38 -12.89 5.56
N TYR A 273 1.62 -13.34 4.34
CA TYR A 273 1.64 -14.74 3.98
C TYR A 273 2.78 -15.50 4.67
N MET A 274 4.03 -15.05 4.49
CA MET A 274 5.23 -15.75 5.00
C MET A 274 5.29 -15.82 6.52
N SER A 275 4.62 -14.91 7.23
CA SER A 275 4.51 -14.94 8.70
C SER A 275 3.29 -15.71 9.22
N GLY A 276 2.44 -16.24 8.34
CA GLY A 276 1.18 -16.90 8.72
C GLY A 276 0.10 -15.93 9.23
N LYS A 277 0.30 -14.62 9.08
CA LYS A 277 -0.65 -13.58 9.51
C LYS A 277 -1.63 -13.22 8.40
N TYR A 278 -2.40 -14.20 7.97
CA TYR A 278 -3.45 -14.04 6.97
C TYR A 278 -4.62 -14.99 7.23
N ARG A 279 -5.76 -14.71 6.62
CA ARG A 279 -6.94 -15.58 6.65
C ARG A 279 -7.13 -16.18 5.26
N THR A 280 -7.35 -17.49 5.21
CA THR A 280 -7.89 -18.19 4.05
C THR A 280 -9.40 -17.92 3.98
N ASN A 281 -10.00 -17.89 2.82
CA ASN A 281 -11.39 -17.45 2.58
C ASN A 281 -11.62 -15.96 2.91
N PRO A 282 -10.87 -15.05 2.26
CA PRO A 282 -11.12 -13.62 2.40
C PRO A 282 -12.51 -13.27 1.86
N PRO A 283 -13.15 -12.19 2.37
CA PRO A 283 -14.29 -11.63 1.68
C PRO A 283 -13.90 -11.31 0.23
N ASN A 284 -14.84 -11.45 -0.71
CA ASN A 284 -14.58 -11.15 -2.12
C ASN A 284 -13.94 -9.76 -2.28
N PRO A 285 -12.98 -9.62 -3.21
CA PRO A 285 -12.47 -8.30 -3.58
C PRO A 285 -13.62 -7.36 -3.94
N PRO A 286 -13.47 -6.04 -3.73
CA PRO A 286 -14.57 -5.07 -3.82
C PRO A 286 -15.40 -5.10 -5.10
N LEU A 287 -14.86 -5.60 -6.23
CA LEU A 287 -15.48 -5.55 -7.57
C LEU A 287 -15.73 -6.90 -8.24
N LEU A 288 -15.51 -8.04 -7.58
CA LEU A 288 -15.65 -9.33 -8.23
C LEU A 288 -17.05 -9.94 -8.10
N LYS A 289 -18.09 -9.23 -8.59
CA LYS A 289 -19.26 -9.91 -9.14
C LYS A 289 -19.10 -10.08 -10.66
N GLY A 290 -18.90 -11.31 -11.07
CA GLY A 290 -18.80 -11.72 -12.49
C GLY A 290 -17.42 -12.07 -12.99
N GLY A 291 -16.34 -11.79 -12.30
CA GLY A 291 -15.00 -12.27 -12.59
C GLY A 291 -14.63 -13.39 -11.62
N LYS A 292 -14.85 -14.63 -11.98
CA LYS A 292 -14.23 -15.89 -11.46
C LYS A 292 -13.46 -15.79 -10.10
N GLY A 293 -14.07 -15.22 -9.06
CA GLY A 293 -13.63 -15.36 -7.67
C GLY A 293 -13.95 -16.74 -7.10
N GLY A 294 -14.30 -17.68 -7.95
CA GLY A 294 -14.41 -19.10 -7.68
C GLY A 294 -13.12 -19.77 -8.14
N LEU A 295 -12.34 -20.35 -7.18
CA LEU A 295 -11.29 -21.33 -7.44
C LEU A 295 -10.41 -20.99 -8.66
N ARG A 296 -9.71 -19.84 -8.64
CA ARG A 296 -8.58 -19.65 -9.54
C ARG A 296 -7.65 -20.83 -9.31
N ASN A 297 -7.37 -21.53 -10.39
CA ASN A 297 -6.50 -22.67 -10.60
C ASN A 297 -5.56 -22.96 -9.41
N SER A 298 -5.29 -24.22 -9.13
CA SER A 298 -4.40 -24.72 -8.06
C SER A 298 -3.00 -24.05 -7.99
N LYS A 299 -2.69 -23.15 -8.93
CA LYS A 299 -1.45 -22.39 -9.02
C LYS A 299 -1.38 -21.16 -8.10
N PHE A 300 -2.53 -20.60 -7.67
CA PHE A 300 -2.57 -19.36 -6.88
C PHE A 300 -2.81 -19.61 -5.40
N ILE A 301 -2.30 -18.71 -4.59
CA ILE A 301 -2.59 -18.54 -3.16
C ILE A 301 -3.34 -17.21 -3.02
N SER A 302 -4.47 -17.24 -2.35
CA SER A 302 -5.21 -16.03 -2.02
C SER A 302 -5.57 -16.00 -0.54
N GLY A 303 -5.69 -14.78 0.00
CA GLY A 303 -6.02 -14.57 1.40
C GLY A 303 -6.33 -13.11 1.70
N ALA A 304 -6.55 -12.81 2.96
CA ALA A 304 -6.59 -11.44 3.45
C ALA A 304 -5.62 -11.26 4.61
N THR A 305 -4.80 -10.21 4.56
CA THR A 305 -3.86 -9.88 5.62
C THR A 305 -4.21 -8.55 6.26
N ASN A 306 -4.13 -8.52 7.57
CA ASN A 306 -4.22 -7.30 8.39
C ASN A 306 -2.90 -7.04 9.13
N ILE A 307 -1.80 -7.56 8.61
CA ILE A 307 -0.49 -7.41 9.25
C ILE A 307 -0.14 -5.92 9.42
N PHE A 308 0.25 -5.57 10.62
CA PHE A 308 0.84 -4.28 10.94
C PHE A 308 2.33 -4.48 11.21
N ILE A 309 3.16 -3.90 10.37
CA ILE A 309 4.62 -3.99 10.44
C ILE A 309 5.14 -2.67 11.01
N TYR A 310 5.90 -2.76 12.09
CA TYR A 310 6.52 -1.64 12.81
C TYR A 310 7.88 -2.08 13.40
N PRO A 311 8.73 -1.20 13.92
CA PRO A 311 10.04 -1.56 14.45
C PRO A 311 9.99 -2.71 15.43
N GLY A 312 10.93 -3.64 15.30
CA GLY A 312 10.96 -4.93 16.01
C GLY A 312 10.39 -6.10 15.20
N TYR A 313 9.77 -5.83 14.03
CA TYR A 313 9.34 -6.91 13.13
C TYR A 313 10.54 -7.57 12.44
N SER A 314 10.54 -8.92 12.42
CA SER A 314 11.54 -9.73 11.71
C SER A 314 11.03 -10.14 10.35
N PHE A 315 11.54 -9.51 9.28
CA PHE A 315 11.14 -9.78 7.91
C PHE A 315 11.44 -11.22 7.49
N LYS A 316 10.47 -11.86 6.84
CA LYS A 316 10.57 -13.25 6.37
C LYS A 316 10.97 -13.34 4.90
N ALA A 317 10.51 -12.43 4.08
CA ALA A 317 10.74 -12.38 2.63
C ALA A 317 11.58 -11.17 2.22
N VAL A 318 11.14 -9.96 2.57
CA VAL A 318 11.66 -8.70 2.02
C VAL A 318 13.00 -8.33 2.65
N THR A 319 13.97 -7.97 1.80
CA THR A 319 15.29 -7.50 2.23
C THR A 319 15.52 -6.02 1.94
N SER A 320 14.78 -5.47 0.99
CA SER A 320 14.90 -4.08 0.54
C SER A 320 13.54 -3.54 0.09
N LEU A 321 13.35 -2.23 0.16
CA LEU A 321 12.06 -1.59 -0.11
C LEU A 321 12.22 -0.36 -1.01
N VAL A 322 11.50 -0.34 -2.12
CA VAL A 322 11.21 0.88 -2.89
C VAL A 322 9.91 1.46 -2.38
N THR A 323 9.89 2.71 -1.95
CA THR A 323 8.70 3.34 -1.40
C THR A 323 8.67 4.84 -1.69
N ASN A 324 7.50 5.51 -1.47
CA ASN A 324 7.42 6.96 -1.43
C ASN A 324 7.81 7.48 -0.04
N PHE A 325 7.99 8.79 0.09
CA PHE A 325 8.05 9.45 1.41
C PHE A 325 6.65 9.50 2.04
N HIS A 326 6.55 9.14 3.31
CA HIS A 326 5.30 8.94 4.03
C HIS A 326 5.02 10.05 5.04
N LEU A 327 3.75 10.16 5.48
CA LEU A 327 3.33 11.09 6.54
C LEU A 327 3.95 10.73 7.89
N PRO A 328 4.21 11.74 8.73
CA PRO A 328 4.43 11.51 10.16
C PRO A 328 3.30 10.65 10.76
N ARG A 329 3.66 9.75 11.65
CA ARG A 329 2.74 8.89 12.42
C ARG A 329 1.85 7.99 11.56
N SER A 330 2.27 7.64 10.34
CA SER A 330 1.51 6.76 9.43
C SER A 330 2.00 5.32 9.47
N THR A 331 1.10 4.37 9.16
CA THR A 331 1.44 2.95 9.10
C THR A 331 2.54 2.63 8.06
N PRO A 332 2.62 3.29 6.87
CA PRO A 332 3.72 3.07 5.95
C PRO A 332 5.08 3.58 6.47
N LEU A 333 5.09 4.68 7.25
CA LEU A 333 6.32 5.17 7.90
C LEU A 333 6.84 4.14 8.93
N MET A 334 5.93 3.51 9.70
CA MET A 334 6.30 2.48 10.65
C MET A 334 6.94 1.27 9.96
N LEU A 335 6.39 0.84 8.82
CA LEU A 335 6.93 -0.26 8.03
C LEU A 335 8.33 0.08 7.49
N ALA A 336 8.52 1.27 6.92
CA ALA A 336 9.84 1.73 6.46
C ALA A 336 10.84 1.77 7.63
N SER A 337 10.40 2.27 8.80
CA SER A 337 11.22 2.27 10.02
C SER A 337 11.60 0.86 10.49
N ALA A 338 10.76 -0.13 10.28
CA ALA A 338 11.04 -1.51 10.65
C ALA A 338 12.18 -2.12 9.84
N ILE A 339 12.41 -1.68 8.60
CA ILE A 339 13.49 -2.17 7.73
C ILE A 339 14.84 -1.58 8.11
N CYS A 340 14.92 -0.26 8.26
CA CYS A 340 16.20 0.45 8.41
C CYS A 340 16.46 1.02 9.83
N GLY A 341 15.46 0.99 10.70
CA GLY A 341 15.49 1.65 12.01
C GLY A 341 15.02 3.11 11.92
N TRP A 342 14.35 3.57 12.99
CA TRP A 342 13.73 4.89 13.02
C TRP A 342 14.75 6.04 12.90
N GLU A 343 15.85 5.99 13.62
CA GLU A 343 16.82 7.09 13.64
C GLU A 343 17.46 7.36 12.27
N LYS A 344 17.77 6.29 11.53
CA LYS A 344 18.31 6.41 10.17
C LYS A 344 17.26 6.97 9.21
N LEU A 345 16.04 6.42 9.28
CA LEU A 345 14.94 6.88 8.44
C LEU A 345 14.61 8.35 8.73
N LYS A 346 14.56 8.75 10.00
CA LYS A 346 14.27 10.14 10.40
C LYS A 346 15.30 11.11 9.83
N ARG A 347 16.60 10.81 9.97
CA ARG A 347 17.68 11.66 9.41
C ARG A 347 17.56 11.79 7.88
N SER A 348 17.29 10.69 7.18
CA SER A 348 17.11 10.74 5.73
C SER A 348 15.86 11.53 5.31
N TYR A 349 14.81 11.54 6.14
CA TYR A 349 13.61 12.35 5.91
C TYR A 349 13.85 13.84 6.19
N GLU A 350 14.60 14.17 7.25
CA GLU A 350 15.03 15.53 7.54
C GLU A 350 15.89 16.09 6.38
N GLU A 351 16.87 15.30 5.90
CA GLU A 351 17.67 15.65 4.73
C GLU A 351 16.82 15.80 3.45
N ALA A 352 15.84 14.92 3.23
CA ALA A 352 14.92 15.02 2.11
C ALA A 352 14.06 16.30 2.18
N VAL A 353 13.64 16.73 3.38
CA VAL A 353 12.93 18.00 3.59
C VAL A 353 13.84 19.20 3.28
N ASP A 354 15.07 19.20 3.79
CA ASP A 354 16.05 20.27 3.55
C ASP A 354 16.42 20.42 2.07
N MET A 355 16.41 19.29 1.34
CA MET A 355 16.65 19.24 -0.11
C MET A 355 15.36 19.41 -0.94
N GLU A 356 14.25 19.77 -0.33
CA GLU A 356 12.95 19.97 -0.99
C GLU A 356 12.50 18.77 -1.83
N TYR A 357 12.65 17.54 -1.33
CA TYR A 357 12.03 16.36 -1.92
C TYR A 357 10.50 16.47 -1.86
N ARG A 358 9.86 15.93 -2.87
CA ARG A 358 8.41 15.88 -2.95
C ARG A 358 7.88 14.66 -2.19
N PHE A 359 6.86 14.86 -1.39
CA PHE A 359 6.32 13.83 -0.51
C PHE A 359 5.02 13.22 -1.06
N PHE A 360 4.68 12.01 -0.61
CA PHE A 360 3.46 11.23 -0.90
C PHE A 360 3.37 10.64 -2.31
N SER A 361 2.13 10.28 -2.70
CA SER A 361 1.81 9.46 -3.88
C SER A 361 2.41 9.95 -5.19
N TYR A 362 2.43 11.27 -5.40
CA TYR A 362 2.98 11.90 -6.59
C TYR A 362 4.37 12.53 -6.33
N GLY A 363 4.90 12.26 -5.16
CA GLY A 363 6.21 12.76 -4.74
C GLY A 363 7.38 12.01 -5.34
N ASP A 364 8.51 12.10 -4.66
CA ASP A 364 9.75 11.38 -4.98
C ASP A 364 9.76 10.00 -4.30
N ALA A 365 10.78 9.20 -4.59
CA ALA A 365 10.90 7.85 -4.09
C ALA A 365 12.12 7.68 -3.17
N MET A 366 12.10 6.57 -2.43
CA MET A 366 13.18 6.12 -1.58
C MET A 366 13.44 4.64 -1.85
N LEU A 367 14.71 4.24 -1.92
CA LEU A 367 15.16 2.85 -1.87
C LEU A 367 15.85 2.62 -0.53
N ILE A 368 15.36 1.68 0.25
CA ILE A 368 15.96 1.20 1.50
C ILE A 368 16.61 -0.16 1.21
N LEU A 369 17.94 -0.22 1.37
CA LEU A 369 18.75 -1.40 1.10
C LEU A 369 19.02 -2.26 2.33
#